data_399fdef35ec2a041f5624f637bd95963
#
_entry.id   399fdef35ec2a041f5624f637bd95963
#
_cell.length_a   1.000
_cell.length_b   1.000
_cell.length_c   1.000
_cell.angle_alpha   90.00
_cell.angle_beta   90.00
_cell.angle_gamma   90.00
#
_symmetry.space_group_name_H-M   'P 1'
#
loop_
_entity.id
_entity.type
_entity.pdbx_description
1 polymer ?
#
loop_
_entity_poly.entity_id
_entity_poly.type
_entity_poly.pdbx_seq_one_letter_code
_entity_poly.pdbx_strand_id
1 'polypeptide(L)'
;SSDLAMDSLPYQLVPAKKALAQPRQRILIADAVGLGKTLEAGILMSELIKRRKGRRILVVTAKSMMVQFQKEMWERFTIPLISLDSSRIQQIRSEIPANANPFSYYDKVIISIDTLKRDIQYGAALDASYWDIIVIDEAQNVADRAVNGRSAQRAKLAKRLASRSDTLIMLSATPHDGRARSFASLMNMLDPTTLPDPERYDKKDVEHLYVRRFKKDVMAEVSGSFPERKVTQEKCMATTAEEEAFDYLTDMKLVMDMHQKRSNSFLFKTMLEKSLFSSPAACIKTI
;
A
#
# COMPACT_ATOMS: atom_id res chain seq x y z
N SER A 1 -25.09 13.40 -10.17
CA SER A 1 -24.11 12.57 -10.81
C SER A 1 -22.79 13.20 -11.25
N SER A 2 -22.55 14.47 -11.33
CA SER A 2 -21.36 15.04 -12.02
C SER A 2 -20.49 15.97 -11.18
N ASP A 3 -20.46 15.77 -9.87
CA ASP A 3 -19.60 16.57 -8.99
C ASP A 3 -18.16 16.02 -8.84
N LEU A 4 -17.81 15.00 -9.62
CA LEU A 4 -16.46 14.46 -9.67
C LEU A 4 -15.74 15.10 -10.87
N ALA A 5 -14.56 15.65 -10.65
CA ALA A 5 -13.69 16.21 -11.69
C ALA A 5 -13.09 15.11 -12.59
N MET A 6 -13.88 14.07 -12.92
CA MET A 6 -13.47 12.94 -13.75
C MET A 6 -14.67 12.18 -14.32
N ASP A 7 -14.52 11.67 -15.52
CA ASP A 7 -15.44 10.68 -16.09
C ASP A 7 -15.07 9.29 -15.53
N SER A 8 -15.97 8.74 -14.71
CA SER A 8 -15.79 7.39 -14.17
C SER A 8 -16.25 6.36 -15.19
N LEU A 9 -15.44 5.34 -15.40
CA LEU A 9 -15.80 4.20 -16.23
C LEU A 9 -16.72 3.24 -15.46
N PRO A 10 -17.68 2.55 -16.11
CA PRO A 10 -18.65 1.69 -15.44
C PRO A 10 -18.02 0.66 -14.52
N TYR A 11 -16.91 0.04 -14.92
CA TYR A 11 -16.23 -0.94 -14.11
C TYR A 11 -15.66 -0.36 -12.79
N GLN A 12 -15.27 0.93 -12.76
CA GLN A 12 -14.75 1.58 -11.56
C GLN A 12 -15.79 1.76 -10.46
N LEU A 13 -17.08 1.69 -10.82
CA LEU A 13 -18.19 1.75 -9.87
C LEU A 13 -18.47 0.40 -9.18
N VAL A 14 -17.99 -0.72 -9.75
CA VAL A 14 -18.29 -2.06 -9.25
C VAL A 14 -17.83 -2.28 -7.80
N PRO A 15 -16.60 -1.91 -7.39
CA PRO A 15 -16.18 -2.06 -5.99
C PRO A 15 -17.06 -1.30 -5.02
N ALA A 16 -17.44 -0.06 -5.37
CA ALA A 16 -18.31 0.76 -4.54
C ALA A 16 -19.72 0.13 -4.40
N LYS A 17 -20.33 -0.29 -5.50
CA LYS A 17 -21.62 -0.99 -5.48
C LYS A 17 -21.58 -2.24 -4.60
N LYS A 18 -20.52 -3.05 -4.74
CA LYS A 18 -20.34 -4.28 -3.98
C LYS A 18 -20.16 -4.03 -2.50
N ALA A 19 -19.33 -3.06 -2.12
CA ALA A 19 -19.13 -2.68 -0.73
C ALA A 19 -20.40 -2.13 -0.09
N LEU A 20 -21.13 -1.26 -0.81
CA LEU A 20 -22.36 -0.64 -0.29
C LEU A 20 -23.54 -1.62 -0.12
N ALA A 21 -23.50 -2.76 -0.78
CA ALA A 21 -24.50 -3.83 -0.60
C ALA A 21 -24.27 -4.62 0.71
N GLN A 22 -23.11 -4.47 1.37
CA GLN A 22 -22.79 -5.16 2.60
C GLN A 22 -23.25 -4.36 3.83
N PRO A 23 -23.62 -5.03 4.94
CA PRO A 23 -23.95 -4.36 6.20
C PRO A 23 -22.81 -3.48 6.74
N ARG A 24 -21.58 -3.96 6.64
CA ARG A 24 -20.33 -3.21 6.86
C ARG A 24 -19.58 -3.11 5.55
N GLN A 25 -19.19 -1.93 5.16
CA GLN A 25 -18.52 -1.67 3.90
C GLN A 25 -17.04 -2.08 3.99
N ARG A 26 -16.76 -3.37 3.74
CA ARG A 26 -15.41 -3.93 3.80
C ARG A 26 -15.07 -4.63 2.49
N ILE A 27 -13.99 -4.22 1.85
CA ILE A 27 -13.65 -4.72 0.52
C ILE A 27 -12.15 -4.70 0.24
N LEU A 28 -11.66 -5.70 -0.47
CA LEU A 28 -10.35 -5.71 -1.12
C LEU A 28 -10.54 -5.41 -2.62
N ILE A 29 -9.95 -4.32 -3.08
CA ILE A 29 -9.85 -3.96 -4.50
C ILE A 29 -8.51 -4.47 -5.02
N ALA A 30 -8.56 -5.56 -5.79
CA ALA A 30 -7.39 -6.32 -6.23
C ALA A 30 -7.15 -6.24 -7.74
N ASP A 31 -7.58 -5.17 -8.35
CA ASP A 31 -7.48 -4.93 -9.79
C ASP A 31 -6.03 -4.78 -10.26
N ALA A 32 -5.78 -5.15 -11.51
CA ALA A 32 -4.46 -5.00 -12.12
C ALA A 32 -3.95 -3.56 -12.10
N VAL A 33 -2.64 -3.39 -12.15
CA VAL A 33 -2.01 -2.07 -12.23
C VAL A 33 -2.54 -1.28 -13.42
N GLY A 34 -2.90 -0.02 -13.18
CA GLY A 34 -3.40 0.90 -14.21
C GLY A 34 -4.92 0.89 -14.41
N LEU A 35 -5.69 0.08 -13.67
CA LEU A 35 -7.15 0.11 -13.70
C LEU A 35 -7.78 1.18 -12.78
N GLY A 36 -6.96 1.83 -11.93
CA GLY A 36 -7.43 2.96 -11.13
C GLY A 36 -7.93 2.59 -9.74
N LYS A 37 -7.30 1.64 -9.04
CA LYS A 37 -7.66 1.25 -7.65
C LYS A 37 -7.83 2.44 -6.71
N THR A 38 -6.95 3.44 -6.80
CA THR A 38 -7.05 4.67 -6.01
C THR A 38 -8.33 5.45 -6.33
N LEU A 39 -8.73 5.49 -7.61
CA LEU A 39 -9.98 6.12 -8.04
C LEU A 39 -11.19 5.35 -7.50
N GLU A 40 -11.17 4.04 -7.58
CA GLU A 40 -12.23 3.18 -7.06
C GLU A 40 -12.42 3.35 -5.54
N ALA A 41 -11.31 3.45 -4.80
CA ALA A 41 -11.34 3.79 -3.38
C ALA A 41 -11.91 5.20 -3.14
N GLY A 42 -11.50 6.18 -3.94
CA GLY A 42 -12.01 7.56 -3.87
C GLY A 42 -13.51 7.66 -4.15
N ILE A 43 -14.02 6.92 -5.14
CA ILE A 43 -15.45 6.81 -5.43
C ILE A 43 -16.21 6.29 -4.21
N LEU A 44 -15.75 5.18 -3.62
CA LEU A 44 -16.39 4.61 -2.43
C LEU A 44 -16.31 5.55 -1.24
N MET A 45 -15.16 6.17 -0.97
CA MET A 45 -15.01 7.16 0.11
C MET A 45 -15.95 8.37 -0.09
N SER A 46 -16.03 8.92 -1.29
CA SER A 46 -16.92 10.05 -1.60
C SER A 46 -18.38 9.71 -1.35
N GLU A 47 -18.80 8.53 -1.75
CA GLU A 47 -20.16 8.06 -1.51
C GLU A 47 -20.46 7.88 -0.01
N LEU A 48 -19.51 7.35 0.75
CA LEU A 48 -19.64 7.21 2.20
C LEU A 48 -19.66 8.56 2.92
N ILE A 49 -18.87 9.54 2.46
CA ILE A 49 -18.90 10.91 2.99
C ILE A 49 -20.28 11.54 2.75
N LYS A 50 -20.82 11.42 1.52
CA LYS A 50 -22.18 11.91 1.21
C LYS A 50 -23.25 11.28 2.09
N ARG A 51 -23.07 10.01 2.48
CA ARG A 51 -23.95 9.29 3.41
C ARG A 51 -23.68 9.58 4.89
N ARG A 52 -22.78 10.51 5.22
CA ARG A 52 -22.34 10.84 6.59
C ARG A 52 -21.63 9.70 7.33
N LYS A 53 -21.06 8.75 6.58
CA LYS A 53 -20.28 7.60 7.08
C LYS A 53 -18.77 7.75 6.79
N GLY A 54 -18.26 8.96 6.65
CA GLY A 54 -16.87 9.23 6.28
C GLY A 54 -16.37 10.55 6.87
N ARG A 55 -16.66 10.83 8.13
CA ARG A 55 -16.10 12.00 8.83
C ARG A 55 -14.63 11.77 9.12
N ARG A 56 -14.31 10.66 9.80
CA ARG A 56 -12.94 10.32 10.18
C ARG A 56 -12.35 9.29 9.24
N ILE A 57 -11.29 9.68 8.52
CA ILE A 57 -10.66 8.87 7.48
C ILE A 57 -9.16 8.71 7.80
N LEU A 58 -8.69 7.47 7.81
CA LEU A 58 -7.26 7.13 7.89
C LEU A 58 -6.83 6.41 6.62
N VAL A 59 -5.85 6.95 5.91
CA VAL A 59 -5.18 6.28 4.79
C VAL A 59 -3.79 5.82 5.24
N VAL A 60 -3.51 4.54 5.07
CA VAL A 60 -2.20 3.94 5.37
C VAL A 60 -1.59 3.44 4.08
N THR A 61 -0.44 3.98 3.70
CA THR A 61 0.26 3.64 2.45
C THR A 61 1.77 3.62 2.65
N ALA A 62 2.54 3.33 1.60
CA ALA A 62 3.99 3.50 1.61
C ALA A 62 4.37 4.99 1.59
N LYS A 63 5.48 5.36 2.25
CA LYS A 63 5.92 6.77 2.32
C LYS A 63 6.05 7.42 0.94
N SER A 64 6.56 6.69 -0.06
CA SER A 64 6.71 7.16 -1.43
C SER A 64 5.40 7.45 -2.16
N MET A 65 4.30 6.84 -1.74
CA MET A 65 2.99 6.98 -2.39
C MET A 65 2.10 8.04 -1.73
N MET A 66 2.48 8.55 -0.55
CA MET A 66 1.62 9.46 0.22
C MET A 66 1.24 10.72 -0.57
N VAL A 67 2.22 11.38 -1.19
CA VAL A 67 2.00 12.64 -1.94
C VAL A 67 1.08 12.41 -3.13
N GLN A 68 1.31 11.33 -3.89
CA GLN A 68 0.47 10.99 -5.03
C GLN A 68 -0.97 10.69 -4.59
N PHE A 69 -1.13 9.89 -3.53
CA PHE A 69 -2.45 9.54 -3.00
C PHE A 69 -3.21 10.79 -2.52
N GLN A 70 -2.54 11.70 -1.78
CA GLN A 70 -3.12 12.98 -1.35
C GLN A 70 -3.59 13.81 -2.54
N LYS A 71 -2.72 13.94 -3.56
CA LYS A 71 -3.01 14.71 -4.77
C LYS A 71 -4.24 14.17 -5.50
N GLU A 72 -4.31 12.87 -5.74
CA GLU A 72 -5.45 12.22 -6.39
C GLU A 72 -6.75 12.41 -5.59
N MET A 73 -6.71 12.27 -4.27
CA MET A 73 -7.88 12.46 -3.41
C MET A 73 -8.37 13.90 -3.42
N TRP A 74 -7.44 14.87 -3.40
CA TRP A 74 -7.80 16.28 -3.45
C TRP A 74 -8.35 16.69 -4.82
N GLU A 75 -7.61 16.43 -5.89
CA GLU A 75 -7.93 16.89 -7.25
C GLU A 75 -9.21 16.28 -7.80
N ARG A 76 -9.48 15.01 -7.49
CA ARG A 76 -10.60 14.27 -8.08
C ARG A 76 -11.81 14.17 -7.18
N PHE A 77 -11.64 14.20 -5.88
CA PHE A 77 -12.71 13.92 -4.91
C PHE A 77 -12.91 15.03 -3.87
N THR A 78 -12.04 16.04 -3.87
CA THR A 78 -12.06 17.14 -2.88
C THR A 78 -11.96 16.59 -1.44
N ILE A 79 -11.23 15.48 -1.25
CA ILE A 79 -10.96 14.87 0.06
C ILE A 79 -9.60 15.36 0.55
N PRO A 80 -9.54 16.30 1.53
CA PRO A 80 -8.30 16.80 2.06
C PRO A 80 -7.71 15.82 3.06
N LEU A 81 -6.64 15.12 2.70
CA LEU A 81 -5.89 14.26 3.60
C LEU A 81 -4.69 15.02 4.16
N ILE A 82 -4.57 15.09 5.49
CA ILE A 82 -3.40 15.70 6.15
C ILE A 82 -2.33 14.63 6.35
N SER A 83 -1.11 14.92 5.86
CA SER A 83 0.02 14.01 6.05
C SER A 83 0.49 14.04 7.50
N LEU A 84 0.56 12.87 8.14
CA LEU A 84 1.14 12.69 9.45
C LEU A 84 2.46 11.91 9.34
N ASP A 85 3.51 12.52 9.82
CA ASP A 85 4.78 11.87 10.10
C ASP A 85 5.12 11.98 11.59
N SER A 86 6.27 11.44 12.00
CA SER A 86 6.67 11.45 13.40
C SER A 86 6.86 12.88 13.93
N SER A 87 7.36 13.81 13.10
CA SER A 87 7.57 15.22 13.50
C SER A 87 6.25 15.94 13.68
N ARG A 88 5.31 15.75 12.76
CA ARG A 88 3.97 16.35 12.85
C ARG A 88 3.19 15.83 14.04
N ILE A 89 3.28 14.53 14.33
CA ILE A 89 2.66 13.95 15.53
C ILE A 89 3.25 14.51 16.82
N GLN A 90 4.58 14.74 16.86
CA GLN A 90 5.22 15.40 18.01
C GLN A 90 4.78 16.84 18.16
N GLN A 91 4.67 17.59 17.07
CA GLN A 91 4.16 18.95 17.07
C GLN A 91 2.73 18.99 17.64
N ILE A 92 1.83 18.11 17.14
CA ILE A 92 0.46 18.02 17.66
C ILE A 92 0.47 17.73 19.16
N ARG A 93 1.33 16.84 19.65
CA ARG A 93 1.45 16.52 21.07
C ARG A 93 1.86 17.71 21.93
N SER A 94 2.61 18.66 21.38
CA SER A 94 2.97 19.91 22.09
C SER A 94 1.83 20.95 22.11
N GLU A 95 0.86 20.83 21.21
CA GLU A 95 -0.26 21.75 21.06
C GLU A 95 -1.53 21.26 21.81
N ILE A 96 -1.61 19.97 22.16
CA ILE A 96 -2.79 19.38 22.82
C ILE A 96 -2.48 19.02 24.28
N PRO A 97 -3.50 18.92 25.16
CA PRO A 97 -3.32 18.40 26.51
C PRO A 97 -2.65 17.02 26.54
N ALA A 98 -1.84 16.74 27.56
CA ALA A 98 -1.05 15.50 27.67
C ALA A 98 -1.89 14.21 27.62
N ASN A 99 -3.15 14.27 28.02
CA ASN A 99 -4.11 13.16 27.97
C ASN A 99 -4.90 13.07 26.63
N ALA A 100 -4.73 14.02 25.73
CA ALA A 100 -5.41 14.02 24.43
C ALA A 100 -4.71 13.11 23.42
N ASN A 101 -5.50 12.51 22.53
CA ASN A 101 -4.99 11.60 21.52
C ASN A 101 -4.59 12.38 20.26
N PRO A 102 -3.32 12.34 19.83
CA PRO A 102 -2.85 13.07 18.65
C PRO A 102 -3.51 12.62 17.34
N PHE A 103 -4.00 11.38 17.27
CA PHE A 103 -4.75 10.89 16.10
C PHE A 103 -6.20 11.40 16.05
N SER A 104 -6.66 12.11 17.05
CA SER A 104 -7.97 12.76 17.06
C SER A 104 -7.91 14.23 16.62
N TYR A 105 -6.73 14.77 16.37
CA TYR A 105 -6.54 16.19 16.05
C TYR A 105 -7.09 16.56 14.66
N TYR A 106 -6.86 15.68 13.67
CA TYR A 106 -7.40 15.84 12.32
C TYR A 106 -8.38 14.72 11.98
N ASP A 107 -9.47 15.07 11.31
CA ASP A 107 -10.49 14.12 10.90
C ASP A 107 -10.05 13.24 9.71
N LYS A 108 -9.24 13.75 8.78
CA LYS A 108 -8.82 13.04 7.57
C LYS A 108 -7.30 13.08 7.45
N VAL A 109 -6.68 11.93 7.57
CA VAL A 109 -5.22 11.81 7.63
C VAL A 109 -4.68 10.72 6.72
N ILE A 110 -3.46 10.91 6.26
CA ILE A 110 -2.66 9.92 5.57
C ILE A 110 -1.32 9.74 6.29
N ILE A 111 -0.92 8.50 6.49
CA ILE A 111 0.30 8.17 7.23
C ILE A 111 1.00 6.96 6.61
N SER A 112 2.33 6.91 6.74
CA SER A 112 3.06 5.74 6.27
C SER A 112 2.93 4.57 7.23
N ILE A 113 2.82 3.35 6.68
CA ILE A 113 2.79 2.12 7.46
C ILE A 113 4.05 1.97 8.32
N ASP A 114 5.19 2.47 7.84
CA ASP A 114 6.46 2.41 8.56
C ASP A 114 6.52 3.36 9.75
N THR A 115 5.76 4.44 9.73
CA THR A 115 5.58 5.31 10.90
C THR A 115 4.69 4.64 11.94
N LEU A 116 3.53 4.09 11.53
CA LEU A 116 2.56 3.47 12.43
C LEU A 116 3.05 2.19 13.09
N LYS A 117 3.92 1.40 12.44
CA LYS A 117 4.43 0.13 13.01
C LYS A 117 5.25 0.30 14.29
N ARG A 118 5.60 1.53 14.67
CA ARG A 118 6.26 1.83 15.95
C ARG A 118 5.29 1.68 17.11
N ASP A 119 4.95 0.42 17.44
CA ASP A 119 3.91 0.03 18.39
C ASP A 119 4.07 0.67 19.77
N ILE A 120 5.30 0.73 20.28
CA ILE A 120 5.62 1.32 21.60
C ILE A 120 5.19 2.80 21.67
N GLN A 121 5.30 3.52 20.55
CA GLN A 121 5.04 4.97 20.53
C GLN A 121 3.58 5.31 20.25
N TYR A 122 2.90 4.52 19.42
CA TYR A 122 1.57 4.88 18.88
C TYR A 122 0.47 3.88 19.22
N GLY A 123 0.80 2.69 19.73
CA GLY A 123 -0.15 1.60 19.93
C GLY A 123 -1.34 1.99 20.78
N ALA A 124 -1.12 2.54 21.98
CA ALA A 124 -2.20 2.96 22.88
C ALA A 124 -3.11 4.06 22.26
N ALA A 125 -2.51 5.02 21.56
CA ALA A 125 -3.25 6.10 20.91
C ALA A 125 -4.09 5.58 19.72
N LEU A 126 -3.59 4.58 18.97
CA LEU A 126 -4.35 3.92 17.91
C LEU A 126 -5.50 3.08 18.47
N ASP A 127 -5.27 2.37 19.58
CA ASP A 127 -6.33 1.59 20.26
C ASP A 127 -7.46 2.47 20.81
N ALA A 128 -7.12 3.70 21.22
CA ALA A 128 -8.08 4.69 21.64
C ALA A 128 -8.75 5.47 20.50
N SER A 129 -8.33 5.23 19.25
CA SER A 129 -8.89 5.88 18.06
C SER A 129 -9.92 4.98 17.37
N TYR A 130 -10.95 5.60 16.81
CA TYR A 130 -11.91 4.94 15.94
C TYR A 130 -12.09 5.74 14.66
N TRP A 131 -12.23 5.03 13.52
CA TRP A 131 -12.30 5.64 12.19
C TRP A 131 -13.55 5.18 11.46
N ASP A 132 -14.22 6.09 10.78
CA ASP A 132 -15.34 5.71 9.91
C ASP A 132 -14.82 4.91 8.71
N ILE A 133 -13.70 5.36 8.14
CA ILE A 133 -13.05 4.70 6.99
C ILE A 133 -11.56 4.53 7.26
N ILE A 134 -11.07 3.32 7.08
CA ILE A 134 -9.63 3.06 6.94
C ILE A 134 -9.36 2.52 5.53
N VAL A 135 -8.36 3.11 4.86
CA VAL A 135 -7.81 2.62 3.60
C VAL A 135 -6.41 2.07 3.85
N ILE A 136 -6.14 0.83 3.46
CA ILE A 136 -4.81 0.22 3.48
C ILE A 136 -4.37 -0.03 2.04
N ASP A 137 -3.43 0.78 1.58
CA ASP A 137 -2.83 0.61 0.26
C ASP A 137 -1.70 -0.41 0.31
N GLU A 138 -1.43 -1.08 -0.83
CA GLU A 138 -0.47 -2.18 -0.94
C GLU A 138 -0.69 -3.26 0.14
N ALA A 139 -1.95 -3.69 0.29
CA ALA A 139 -2.41 -4.58 1.35
C ALA A 139 -1.67 -5.92 1.42
N GLN A 140 -1.03 -6.38 0.34
CA GLN A 140 -0.17 -7.56 0.38
C GLN A 140 1.01 -7.42 1.35
N ASN A 141 1.40 -6.18 1.72
CA ASN A 141 2.46 -5.93 2.68
C ASN A 141 2.04 -6.17 4.13
N VAL A 142 0.74 -6.26 4.39
CA VAL A 142 0.18 -6.52 5.71
C VAL A 142 -0.42 -7.92 5.85
N ALA A 143 -0.38 -8.73 4.78
CA ALA A 143 -0.77 -10.13 4.84
C ALA A 143 0.09 -10.91 5.83
N ASP A 144 -0.52 -11.84 6.55
CA ASP A 144 0.19 -12.73 7.47
C ASP A 144 0.91 -13.83 6.68
N ARG A 145 2.22 -13.75 6.65
CA ARG A 145 3.06 -14.69 5.89
C ARG A 145 3.70 -15.78 6.74
N ALA A 146 3.38 -15.83 8.03
CA ALA A 146 3.96 -16.78 9.01
C ALA A 146 5.51 -16.85 9.03
N VAL A 147 6.20 -15.84 8.50
CA VAL A 147 7.66 -15.78 8.40
C VAL A 147 8.16 -14.49 9.04
N ASN A 148 8.96 -14.65 10.09
CA ASN A 148 9.86 -13.66 10.74
C ASN A 148 9.36 -12.22 11.03
N GLY A 149 9.30 -11.91 12.30
CA GLY A 149 9.31 -10.63 13.03
C GLY A 149 8.71 -9.37 12.36
N ARG A 150 9.22 -8.91 11.25
CA ARG A 150 8.78 -7.65 10.59
C ARG A 150 7.44 -7.76 9.87
N SER A 151 7.17 -8.88 9.24
CA SER A 151 5.87 -9.15 8.59
C SER A 151 4.77 -9.27 9.63
N ALA A 152 5.08 -9.91 10.76
CA ALA A 152 4.15 -10.05 11.88
C ALA A 152 3.74 -8.69 12.48
N GLN A 153 4.63 -7.71 12.56
CA GLN A 153 4.30 -6.37 13.09
C GLN A 153 3.30 -5.63 12.20
N ARG A 154 3.49 -5.67 10.87
CA ARG A 154 2.55 -5.03 9.92
C ARG A 154 1.18 -5.71 9.93
N ALA A 155 1.16 -7.05 9.97
CA ALA A 155 -0.08 -7.81 10.06
C ALA A 155 -0.83 -7.54 11.38
N LYS A 156 -0.11 -7.46 12.51
CA LYS A 156 -0.68 -7.10 13.81
C LYS A 156 -1.27 -5.69 13.80
N LEU A 157 -0.54 -4.73 13.21
CA LEU A 157 -1.04 -3.37 13.04
C LEU A 157 -2.31 -3.33 12.20
N ALA A 158 -2.33 -4.01 11.05
CA ALA A 158 -3.50 -4.03 10.17
C ALA A 158 -4.72 -4.66 10.83
N LYS A 159 -4.56 -5.77 11.57
CA LYS A 159 -5.63 -6.38 12.37
C LYS A 159 -6.16 -5.41 13.43
N ARG A 160 -5.27 -4.67 14.11
CA ARG A 160 -5.66 -3.62 15.06
C ARG A 160 -6.50 -2.55 14.37
N LEU A 161 -6.03 -2.00 13.25
CA LEU A 161 -6.74 -0.99 12.49
C LEU A 161 -8.09 -1.51 11.98
N ALA A 162 -8.14 -2.74 11.47
CA ALA A 162 -9.37 -3.38 11.01
C ALA A 162 -10.44 -3.46 12.12
N SER A 163 -10.05 -3.67 13.38
CA SER A 163 -10.98 -3.68 14.51
C SER A 163 -11.42 -2.27 14.98
N ARG A 164 -10.74 -1.22 14.49
CA ARG A 164 -10.99 0.19 14.86
C ARG A 164 -11.63 1.01 13.75
N SER A 165 -12.30 0.34 12.80
CA SER A 165 -13.01 1.01 11.72
C SER A 165 -14.34 0.35 11.41
N ASP A 166 -15.30 1.15 10.96
CA ASP A 166 -16.52 0.63 10.36
C ASP A 166 -16.24 0.14 8.94
N THR A 167 -15.72 1.01 8.10
CA THR A 167 -15.34 0.70 6.72
C THR A 167 -13.86 0.38 6.64
N LEU A 168 -13.52 -0.72 5.94
CA LEU A 168 -12.14 -1.08 5.61
C LEU A 168 -12.01 -1.30 4.12
N ILE A 169 -11.18 -0.48 3.47
CA ILE A 169 -10.85 -0.60 2.04
C ILE A 169 -9.40 -1.02 1.93
N MET A 170 -9.14 -2.17 1.33
CA MET A 170 -7.79 -2.62 1.03
C MET A 170 -7.53 -2.55 -0.46
N LEU A 171 -6.35 -2.05 -0.85
CA LEU A 171 -5.90 -1.97 -2.25
C LEU A 171 -4.69 -2.86 -2.44
N SER A 172 -4.68 -3.67 -3.50
CA SER A 172 -3.54 -4.51 -3.85
C SER A 172 -3.56 -4.83 -5.34
N ALA A 173 -2.42 -4.81 -5.99
CA ALA A 173 -2.29 -5.35 -7.36
C ALA A 173 -2.01 -6.86 -7.35
N THR A 174 -1.43 -7.36 -6.26
CA THR A 174 -1.01 -8.75 -6.07
C THR A 174 -1.50 -9.27 -4.72
N PRO A 175 -2.81 -9.57 -4.59
CA PRO A 175 -3.44 -9.83 -3.29
C PRO A 175 -2.94 -11.10 -2.61
N HIS A 176 -2.24 -11.98 -3.32
CA HIS A 176 -1.62 -13.15 -2.72
C HIS A 176 -0.28 -13.50 -3.41
N ASP A 177 0.60 -14.09 -2.64
CA ASP A 177 1.95 -14.50 -3.01
C ASP A 177 2.05 -15.99 -3.39
N GLY A 178 0.95 -16.59 -3.82
CA GLY A 178 0.84 -18.03 -4.10
C GLY A 178 0.46 -18.88 -2.89
N ARG A 179 0.38 -18.30 -1.68
CA ARG A 179 0.03 -18.99 -0.46
C ARG A 179 -1.43 -18.68 -0.08
N ALA A 180 -2.27 -19.71 0.05
CA ALA A 180 -3.66 -19.56 0.46
C ALA A 180 -3.80 -18.77 1.77
N ARG A 181 -2.95 -19.04 2.75
CA ARG A 181 -2.94 -18.39 4.06
C ARG A 181 -2.72 -16.87 4.00
N SER A 182 -1.86 -16.39 3.10
CA SER A 182 -1.64 -14.94 2.96
C SER A 182 -2.92 -14.23 2.52
N PHE A 183 -3.60 -14.75 1.52
CA PHE A 183 -4.86 -14.20 1.04
C PHE A 183 -5.99 -14.34 2.09
N ALA A 184 -6.10 -15.51 2.71
CA ALA A 184 -7.06 -15.73 3.79
C ALA A 184 -6.89 -14.73 4.95
N SER A 185 -5.65 -14.36 5.27
CA SER A 185 -5.40 -13.38 6.31
C SER A 185 -5.96 -11.99 5.97
N LEU A 186 -5.94 -11.59 4.70
CA LEU A 186 -6.57 -10.34 4.23
C LEU A 186 -8.10 -10.43 4.29
N MET A 187 -8.67 -11.57 3.88
CA MET A 187 -10.12 -11.77 3.96
C MET A 187 -10.60 -11.74 5.41
N ASN A 188 -9.89 -12.39 6.34
CA ASN A 188 -10.20 -12.38 7.77
C ASN A 188 -9.99 -11.01 8.44
N MET A 189 -9.22 -10.09 7.84
CA MET A 189 -9.20 -8.69 8.29
C MET A 189 -10.46 -7.94 7.85
N LEU A 190 -11.03 -8.29 6.70
CA LEU A 190 -12.30 -7.72 6.23
C LEU A 190 -13.48 -8.28 7.03
N ASP A 191 -13.54 -9.60 7.15
CA ASP A 191 -14.56 -10.28 7.96
C ASP A 191 -13.94 -11.51 8.66
N PRO A 192 -13.78 -11.45 10.00
CA PRO A 192 -13.16 -12.52 10.77
C PRO A 192 -13.95 -13.84 10.75
N THR A 193 -15.21 -13.82 10.31
CA THR A 193 -16.08 -15.01 10.29
C THR A 193 -16.08 -15.73 8.95
N THR A 194 -15.49 -15.12 7.92
CA THR A 194 -15.58 -15.62 6.53
C THR A 194 -14.78 -16.90 6.31
N LEU A 195 -13.59 -17.01 6.87
CA LEU A 195 -12.70 -18.15 6.65
C LEU A 195 -12.24 -18.77 7.98
N PRO A 196 -13.00 -19.76 8.51
CA PRO A 196 -12.60 -20.51 9.70
C PRO A 196 -11.29 -21.29 9.49
N ASP A 197 -11.11 -21.88 8.30
CA ASP A 197 -9.87 -22.55 7.90
C ASP A 197 -9.12 -21.76 6.81
N PRO A 198 -7.98 -21.14 7.14
CA PRO A 198 -7.21 -20.35 6.19
C PRO A 198 -6.58 -21.15 5.03
N GLU A 199 -6.58 -22.47 5.10
CA GLU A 199 -5.97 -23.34 4.10
C GLU A 199 -7.02 -24.02 3.19
N ARG A 200 -8.28 -24.03 3.62
CA ARG A 200 -9.39 -24.67 2.92
C ARG A 200 -10.56 -23.72 2.74
N TYR A 201 -10.65 -23.07 1.60
CA TYR A 201 -11.76 -22.21 1.24
C TYR A 201 -11.96 -22.14 -0.27
N ASP A 202 -13.18 -21.86 -0.67
CA ASP A 202 -13.57 -21.69 -2.07
C ASP A 202 -13.74 -20.21 -2.44
N LYS A 203 -13.73 -19.93 -3.75
CA LYS A 203 -13.95 -18.58 -4.27
C LYS A 203 -15.28 -17.98 -3.80
N LYS A 204 -16.31 -18.81 -3.66
CA LYS A 204 -17.66 -18.39 -3.23
C LYS A 204 -17.67 -17.82 -1.82
N ASP A 205 -16.83 -18.34 -0.93
CA ASP A 205 -16.77 -17.92 0.47
C ASP A 205 -16.34 -16.46 0.59
N VAL A 206 -15.49 -16.01 -0.32
CA VAL A 206 -14.83 -14.70 -0.26
C VAL A 206 -15.24 -13.73 -1.36
N GLU A 207 -16.00 -14.19 -2.37
CA GLU A 207 -16.28 -13.35 -3.53
C GLU A 207 -16.99 -12.04 -3.19
N HIS A 208 -17.77 -11.99 -2.11
CA HIS A 208 -18.44 -10.78 -1.66
C HIS A 208 -17.48 -9.74 -1.07
N LEU A 209 -16.28 -10.15 -0.64
CA LEU A 209 -15.29 -9.30 0.02
C LEU A 209 -14.23 -8.73 -0.93
N TYR A 210 -14.13 -9.19 -2.16
CA TYR A 210 -13.08 -8.68 -3.07
C TYR A 210 -13.57 -8.47 -4.49
N VAL A 211 -12.88 -7.59 -5.21
CA VAL A 211 -13.00 -7.40 -6.65
C VAL A 211 -11.62 -7.57 -7.25
N ARG A 212 -11.50 -8.36 -8.29
CA ARG A 212 -10.25 -8.56 -9.04
C ARG A 212 -10.55 -8.64 -10.52
N ARG A 213 -9.95 -7.72 -11.29
CA ARG A 213 -10.08 -7.65 -12.74
C ARG A 213 -8.71 -7.44 -13.38
N PHE A 214 -8.57 -7.98 -14.56
CA PHE A 214 -7.42 -7.76 -15.41
C PHE A 214 -7.80 -6.80 -16.54
N LYS A 215 -6.79 -6.21 -17.20
CA LYS A 215 -7.04 -5.31 -18.34
C LYS A 215 -7.95 -5.93 -19.40
N LYS A 216 -7.74 -7.24 -19.70
CA LYS A 216 -8.57 -7.99 -20.65
C LYS A 216 -10.07 -8.04 -20.27
N ASP A 217 -10.38 -8.03 -18.99
CA ASP A 217 -11.77 -8.15 -18.50
C ASP A 217 -12.56 -6.85 -18.68
N VAL A 218 -11.87 -5.73 -18.81
CA VAL A 218 -12.45 -4.38 -18.95
C VAL A 218 -12.24 -3.76 -20.34
N MET A 219 -11.54 -4.46 -21.26
CA MET A 219 -11.24 -3.93 -22.59
C MET A 219 -12.48 -3.53 -23.39
N ALA A 220 -13.58 -4.24 -23.23
CA ALA A 220 -14.83 -3.91 -23.90
C ALA A 220 -15.46 -2.57 -23.44
N GLU A 221 -15.19 -2.18 -22.18
CA GLU A 221 -15.68 -0.93 -21.60
C GLU A 221 -14.74 0.26 -21.86
N VAL A 222 -13.49 -0.03 -22.26
CA VAL A 222 -12.42 0.97 -22.43
C VAL A 222 -11.95 0.99 -23.90
N SER A 223 -12.88 0.92 -24.83
CA SER A 223 -12.59 0.85 -26.27
C SER A 223 -11.53 1.90 -26.69
N GLY A 224 -10.36 1.43 -27.08
CA GLY A 224 -9.28 2.23 -27.68
C GLY A 224 -8.28 2.88 -26.72
N SER A 225 -8.43 2.76 -25.38
CA SER A 225 -7.60 3.51 -24.42
C SER A 225 -6.34 2.78 -23.94
N PHE A 226 -6.19 1.49 -24.21
CA PHE A 226 -4.97 0.77 -23.83
C PHE A 226 -4.11 0.49 -25.07
N PRO A 227 -2.97 1.17 -25.24
CA PRO A 227 -2.04 0.81 -26.29
C PRO A 227 -1.50 -0.61 -26.08
N GLU A 228 -1.35 -1.34 -27.16
CA GLU A 228 -0.77 -2.67 -27.13
C GLU A 228 0.70 -2.59 -26.67
N ARG A 229 1.05 -3.36 -25.65
CA ARG A 229 2.42 -3.40 -25.15
C ARG A 229 3.29 -4.16 -26.16
N LYS A 230 4.10 -3.44 -26.91
CA LYS A 230 5.21 -4.04 -27.70
C LYS A 230 6.46 -4.07 -26.82
N VAL A 231 6.97 -5.26 -26.60
CA VAL A 231 8.25 -5.45 -25.90
C VAL A 231 9.30 -5.65 -26.96
N THR A 232 10.15 -4.64 -27.15
CA THR A 232 11.37 -4.74 -27.94
C THR A 232 12.53 -4.98 -26.99
N GLN A 233 13.35 -5.96 -27.31
CA GLN A 233 14.58 -6.24 -26.56
C GLN A 233 15.74 -5.68 -27.38
N GLU A 234 16.32 -4.59 -26.92
CA GLU A 234 17.53 -4.02 -27.48
C GLU A 234 18.73 -4.48 -26.66
N LYS A 235 19.72 -5.06 -27.32
CA LYS A 235 20.99 -5.42 -26.70
C LYS A 235 21.97 -4.28 -26.94
N CYS A 236 22.32 -3.56 -25.89
CA CYS A 236 23.42 -2.61 -25.91
C CYS A 236 24.70 -3.33 -25.48
N MET A 237 25.75 -3.22 -26.26
CA MET A 237 27.07 -3.69 -25.88
C MET A 237 27.69 -2.65 -24.92
N ALA A 238 28.28 -3.12 -23.84
CA ALA A 238 29.06 -2.25 -22.98
C ALA A 238 30.29 -1.71 -23.73
N THR A 239 30.70 -0.51 -23.36
CA THR A 239 31.98 0.04 -23.83
C THR A 239 33.14 -0.64 -23.09
N THR A 240 34.35 -0.63 -23.68
CA THR A 240 35.55 -1.19 -23.04
C THR A 240 35.76 -0.63 -21.62
N ALA A 241 35.52 0.67 -21.44
CA ALA A 241 35.66 1.30 -20.14
C ALA A 241 34.61 0.83 -19.11
N GLU A 242 33.40 0.50 -19.54
CA GLU A 242 32.35 -0.07 -18.67
C GLU A 242 32.66 -1.51 -18.30
N GLU A 243 33.19 -2.31 -19.22
CA GLU A 243 33.66 -3.67 -18.95
C GLU A 243 34.82 -3.68 -17.95
N GLU A 244 35.84 -2.83 -18.18
CA GLU A 244 36.96 -2.67 -17.25
C GLU A 244 36.51 -2.26 -15.84
N ALA A 245 35.55 -1.32 -15.73
CA ALA A 245 35.00 -0.90 -14.45
C ALA A 245 34.23 -2.03 -13.74
N PHE A 246 33.50 -2.85 -14.51
CA PHE A 246 32.79 -4.01 -13.99
C PHE A 246 33.75 -5.09 -13.50
N ASP A 247 34.78 -5.42 -14.27
CA ASP A 247 35.80 -6.40 -13.90
C ASP A 247 36.54 -5.96 -12.67
N TYR A 248 36.94 -4.69 -12.58
CA TYR A 248 37.58 -4.13 -11.39
C TYR A 248 36.68 -4.25 -10.15
N LEU A 249 35.40 -3.93 -10.26
CA LEU A 249 34.43 -4.06 -9.17
C LEU A 249 34.23 -5.52 -8.77
N THR A 250 34.24 -6.45 -9.73
CA THR A 250 34.07 -7.87 -9.50
C THR A 250 35.27 -8.46 -8.78
N ASP A 251 36.48 -8.03 -9.10
CA ASP A 251 37.73 -8.51 -8.49
C ASP A 251 38.07 -7.79 -7.16
N MET A 252 37.41 -6.68 -6.87
CA MET A 252 37.68 -5.89 -5.67
C MET A 252 37.44 -6.69 -4.40
N LYS A 253 38.49 -6.84 -3.61
CA LYS A 253 38.46 -7.42 -2.25
C LYS A 253 38.25 -6.29 -1.25
N LEU A 254 37.05 -6.17 -0.72
CA LEU A 254 36.78 -5.23 0.37
C LEU A 254 37.43 -5.71 1.65
N VAL A 255 38.51 -5.05 2.06
CA VAL A 255 39.17 -5.26 3.36
C VAL A 255 38.33 -4.48 4.38
N MET A 256 37.41 -5.16 5.04
CA MET A 256 36.69 -4.60 6.19
C MET A 256 37.31 -5.06 7.48
N ASP A 257 37.41 -4.15 8.44
CA ASP A 257 37.92 -4.43 9.78
C ASP A 257 37.27 -5.66 10.40
N MET A 258 38.08 -6.46 11.11
CA MET A 258 37.73 -7.78 11.64
C MET A 258 36.55 -7.83 12.62
N HIS A 259 35.96 -6.69 12.98
CA HIS A 259 34.84 -6.61 13.92
C HIS A 259 33.45 -6.52 13.26
N GLN A 260 33.36 -6.40 11.93
CA GLN A 260 32.03 -6.41 11.23
C GLN A 260 31.91 -7.64 10.34
N LYS A 261 30.83 -8.41 10.60
CA LYS A 261 30.51 -9.70 9.97
C LYS A 261 30.61 -9.68 8.43
N ARG A 262 31.16 -10.72 7.82
CA ARG A 262 31.26 -11.03 6.37
C ARG A 262 30.02 -10.70 5.52
N SER A 263 28.83 -10.59 6.13
CA SER A 263 27.55 -10.27 5.50
C SER A 263 27.49 -8.86 4.89
N ASN A 264 28.18 -7.86 5.47
CA ASN A 264 28.07 -6.47 5.02
C ASN A 264 28.90 -6.19 3.75
N SER A 265 30.01 -6.88 3.57
CA SER A 265 30.88 -6.75 2.40
C SER A 265 30.18 -7.21 1.11
N PHE A 266 29.48 -8.34 1.16
CA PHE A 266 28.72 -8.85 0.01
C PHE A 266 27.55 -7.93 -0.36
N LEU A 267 26.83 -7.42 0.64
CA LEU A 267 25.71 -6.49 0.39
C LEU A 267 26.19 -5.17 -0.21
N PHE A 268 27.32 -4.65 0.25
CA PHE A 268 27.92 -3.42 -0.29
C PHE A 268 28.37 -3.61 -1.74
N LYS A 269 29.05 -4.71 -2.04
CA LYS A 269 29.46 -5.06 -3.40
C LYS A 269 28.26 -5.16 -4.33
N THR A 270 27.21 -5.89 -3.94
CA THR A 270 25.96 -6.00 -4.72
C THR A 270 25.26 -4.64 -4.93
N MET A 271 25.36 -3.74 -3.94
CA MET A 271 24.82 -2.39 -4.07
C MET A 271 25.59 -1.56 -5.08
N LEU A 272 26.94 -1.65 -5.08
CA LEU A 272 27.81 -0.98 -6.05
C LEU A 272 27.58 -1.52 -7.47
N GLU A 273 27.48 -2.84 -7.64
CA GLU A 273 27.16 -3.49 -8.91
C GLU A 273 25.82 -2.96 -9.47
N LYS A 274 24.75 -2.95 -8.67
CA LYS A 274 23.44 -2.41 -9.08
C LYS A 274 23.50 -0.93 -9.42
N SER A 275 24.31 -0.15 -8.71
CA SER A 275 24.48 1.27 -8.99
C SER A 275 25.25 1.49 -10.29
N LEU A 276 26.27 0.69 -10.59
CA LEU A 276 27.04 0.76 -11.82
C LEU A 276 26.14 0.43 -13.04
N PHE A 277 25.32 -0.64 -12.96
CA PHE A 277 24.35 -0.99 -13.99
C PHE A 277 23.23 0.05 -14.18
N SER A 278 22.96 0.85 -13.16
CA SER A 278 22.01 1.95 -13.29
C SER A 278 22.60 3.14 -14.02
N SER A 279 23.77 3.60 -13.60
CA SER A 279 24.62 4.57 -14.29
C SER A 279 25.97 4.73 -13.58
N PRO A 280 27.06 5.10 -14.30
CA PRO A 280 28.35 5.43 -13.66
C PRO A 280 28.23 6.52 -12.60
N ALA A 281 27.40 7.55 -12.84
CA ALA A 281 27.13 8.62 -11.88
C ALA A 281 26.47 8.13 -10.59
N ALA A 282 25.57 7.13 -10.67
CA ALA A 282 24.95 6.52 -9.49
C ALA A 282 25.99 5.73 -8.69
N CYS A 283 26.91 5.03 -9.36
CA CYS A 283 27.99 4.29 -8.71
C CYS A 283 28.93 5.24 -7.92
N ILE A 284 29.36 6.34 -8.55
CA ILE A 284 30.22 7.36 -7.91
C ILE A 284 29.54 7.97 -6.66
N LYS A 285 28.25 8.21 -6.70
CA LYS A 285 27.50 8.74 -5.53
C LYS A 285 27.32 7.71 -4.42
N THR A 286 27.50 6.44 -4.70
CA THR A 286 27.33 5.34 -3.74
C THR A 286 28.64 5.01 -3.01
N ILE A 287 29.77 5.35 -3.60
CA ILE A 287 31.11 5.28 -3.01
C ILE A 287 31.31 6.47 -2.08
#